data_068b4f690aaa46992ac149d8d2496c34
#
_entry.id   068b4f690aaa46992ac149d8d2496c34
#
_cell.length_a   1.000
_cell.length_b   1.000
_cell.length_c   1.000
_cell.angle_alpha   90.00
_cell.angle_beta   90.00
_cell.angle_gamma   90.00
#
_symmetry.space_group_name_H-M   'P 1'
#
loop_
_entity.id
_entity.type
_entity.pdbx_description
1 polymer ?
#
loop_
_entity_poly.entity_id
_entity_poly.type
_entity_poly.pdbx_seq_one_letter_code
_entity_poly.pdbx_strand_id
1 'polypeptide(L)'
;NVIGCDSLEYNNKYSIDSIIDKPNFNFLNGDITNDKLFLEINKEEIDVFINLAAIVGDPACGLKPEKAVEVNYDATIKLAELMLNKDIDLFILASTCSIYGKNEIPLLNEETEGKPVSLYGWSKVLAEKGIKRLGEKGLPFSILRYATAHGYSFRPRFDLVVNNFALRALTNMDLTVFGGTQIRPFIHVKDMCKAIMYCISNIDKAKGEIFNAGNEKENYSILQVAKIIKEIIPSTNIKILEDIIDERSYSVSFNKIQNKLNFMTSYTIKDTVNDVSEAIQNHLIKDPKSKLYYNI
;
A
#
# COMPACT_ATOMS: atom_id res chain seq x y z
N ASN A 1 -21.56 -4.91 7.71
CA ASN A 1 -21.66 -5.07 6.25
C ASN A 1 -20.47 -4.37 5.59
N VAL A 2 -20.03 -4.88 4.42
CA VAL A 2 -18.95 -4.30 3.64
C VAL A 2 -19.43 -4.07 2.21
N ILE A 3 -19.17 -2.87 1.68
CA ILE A 3 -19.39 -2.53 0.29
C ILE A 3 -18.00 -2.33 -0.33
N GLY A 4 -17.61 -3.23 -1.22
CA GLY A 4 -16.39 -3.13 -2.00
C GLY A 4 -16.64 -2.40 -3.30
N CYS A 5 -15.73 -1.51 -3.69
CA CYS A 5 -15.78 -0.83 -4.97
C CYS A 5 -14.43 -0.92 -5.69
N ASP A 6 -14.43 -1.31 -6.96
CA ASP A 6 -13.23 -1.41 -7.80
C ASP A 6 -13.60 -1.28 -9.28
N SER A 7 -12.72 -0.65 -10.07
CA SER A 7 -12.86 -0.56 -11.51
C SER A 7 -12.45 -1.84 -12.25
N LEU A 8 -11.80 -2.76 -11.55
CA LEU A 8 -11.23 -4.00 -12.10
C LEU A 8 -10.22 -3.75 -13.25
N GLU A 9 -9.53 -2.61 -13.23
CA GLU A 9 -8.57 -2.20 -14.27
C GLU A 9 -7.47 -3.25 -14.50
N TYR A 10 -7.10 -3.98 -13.47
CA TYR A 10 -6.05 -5.02 -13.52
C TYR A 10 -6.61 -6.43 -13.79
N ASN A 11 -7.84 -6.57 -14.29
CA ASN A 11 -8.51 -7.87 -14.52
C ASN A 11 -8.51 -8.78 -13.28
N ASN A 12 -8.62 -8.19 -12.11
CA ASN A 12 -8.53 -8.86 -10.81
C ASN A 12 -9.89 -9.32 -10.25
N LYS A 13 -10.91 -9.49 -11.09
CA LYS A 13 -12.25 -9.93 -10.68
C LYS A 13 -12.23 -11.19 -9.83
N TYR A 14 -11.35 -12.15 -10.12
CA TYR A 14 -11.19 -13.38 -9.34
C TYR A 14 -10.87 -13.14 -7.85
N SER A 15 -10.31 -11.98 -7.50
CA SER A 15 -10.12 -11.58 -6.09
C SER A 15 -11.45 -11.31 -5.39
N ILE A 16 -12.43 -10.78 -6.13
CA ILE A 16 -13.78 -10.51 -5.66
C ILE A 16 -14.61 -11.79 -5.64
N ASP A 17 -14.46 -12.66 -6.65
CA ASP A 17 -15.22 -13.91 -6.76
C ASP A 17 -15.08 -14.81 -5.51
N SER A 18 -13.97 -14.69 -4.77
CA SER A 18 -13.75 -15.44 -3.52
C SER A 18 -14.64 -14.98 -2.35
N ILE A 19 -15.24 -13.79 -2.44
CA ILE A 19 -16.03 -13.19 -1.36
C ILE A 19 -17.41 -12.69 -1.82
N ILE A 20 -17.73 -12.74 -3.12
CA ILE A 20 -18.96 -12.16 -3.67
C ILE A 20 -20.23 -12.77 -3.09
N ASP A 21 -20.20 -14.07 -2.75
CA ASP A 21 -21.36 -14.79 -2.21
C ASP A 21 -21.50 -14.66 -0.68
N LYS A 22 -20.64 -13.88 -0.03
CA LYS A 22 -20.76 -13.65 1.42
C LYS A 22 -21.97 -12.74 1.71
N PRO A 23 -22.85 -13.11 2.64
CA PRO A 23 -24.11 -12.38 2.88
C PRO A 23 -23.92 -10.94 3.40
N ASN A 24 -22.72 -10.63 3.89
CA ASN A 24 -22.36 -9.31 4.42
C ASN A 24 -21.44 -8.51 3.48
N PHE A 25 -21.31 -8.92 2.21
CA PHE A 25 -20.49 -8.26 1.21
C PHE A 25 -21.30 -7.91 -0.04
N ASN A 26 -21.24 -6.64 -0.45
CA ASN A 26 -21.76 -6.15 -1.72
C ASN A 26 -20.63 -5.59 -2.57
N PHE A 27 -20.74 -5.71 -3.88
CA PHE A 27 -19.72 -5.21 -4.80
C PHE A 27 -20.31 -4.22 -5.81
N LEU A 28 -19.72 -3.03 -5.88
CA LEU A 28 -19.99 -2.00 -6.86
C LEU A 28 -18.83 -1.97 -7.88
N ASN A 29 -19.10 -2.36 -9.12
CA ASN A 29 -18.11 -2.23 -10.18
C ASN A 29 -18.16 -0.83 -10.77
N GLY A 30 -17.09 -0.05 -10.56
CA GLY A 30 -17.00 1.31 -11.07
C GLY A 30 -15.65 1.98 -10.81
N ASP A 31 -15.36 2.98 -11.63
CA ASP A 31 -14.20 3.86 -11.49
C ASP A 31 -14.56 5.04 -10.58
N ILE A 32 -13.75 5.30 -9.57
CA ILE A 32 -13.94 6.41 -8.62
C ILE A 32 -13.85 7.80 -9.26
N THR A 33 -13.46 7.91 -10.51
CA THR A 33 -13.50 9.17 -11.28
C THR A 33 -14.85 9.40 -11.98
N ASN A 34 -15.74 8.39 -11.97
CA ASN A 34 -17.02 8.44 -12.66
C ASN A 34 -18.16 8.93 -11.74
N ASP A 35 -18.87 9.97 -12.16
CA ASP A 35 -19.99 10.54 -11.40
C ASP A 35 -21.10 9.54 -11.10
N LYS A 36 -21.33 8.54 -11.98
CA LYS A 36 -22.32 7.49 -11.74
C LYS A 36 -22.02 6.70 -10.47
N LEU A 37 -20.75 6.35 -10.24
CA LEU A 37 -20.35 5.64 -9.03
C LEU A 37 -20.53 6.49 -7.78
N PHE A 38 -20.27 7.80 -7.86
CA PHE A 38 -20.55 8.73 -6.75
C PHE A 38 -22.03 8.73 -6.37
N LEU A 39 -22.94 8.70 -7.35
CA LEU A 39 -24.38 8.63 -7.10
C LEU A 39 -24.77 7.31 -6.43
N GLU A 40 -24.12 6.19 -6.78
CA GLU A 40 -24.37 4.90 -6.13
C GLU A 40 -23.84 4.89 -4.69
N ILE A 41 -22.60 5.30 -4.45
CA ILE A 41 -22.04 5.44 -3.11
C ILE A 41 -22.87 6.40 -2.23
N ASN A 42 -23.42 7.46 -2.83
CA ASN A 42 -24.24 8.43 -2.08
C ASN A 42 -25.56 7.85 -1.56
N LYS A 43 -26.05 6.75 -2.11
CA LYS A 43 -27.26 6.06 -1.64
C LYS A 43 -27.03 5.16 -0.43
N GLU A 44 -25.77 4.79 -0.19
CA GLU A 44 -25.41 3.84 0.87
C GLU A 44 -25.29 4.53 2.23
N GLU A 45 -25.66 3.85 3.29
CA GLU A 45 -25.34 4.24 4.67
C GLU A 45 -23.92 3.76 4.98
N ILE A 46 -23.05 4.68 5.37
CA ILE A 46 -21.62 4.42 5.53
C ILE A 46 -21.16 4.93 6.89
N ASP A 47 -20.74 4.04 7.76
CA ASP A 47 -20.10 4.39 9.03
C ASP A 47 -18.62 4.72 8.83
N VAL A 48 -17.92 3.89 8.06
CA VAL A 48 -16.48 4.03 7.81
C VAL A 48 -16.19 3.94 6.31
N PHE A 49 -15.48 4.92 5.77
CA PHE A 49 -15.03 4.93 4.39
C PHE A 49 -13.52 4.69 4.30
N ILE A 50 -13.10 3.67 3.54
CA ILE A 50 -11.69 3.30 3.36
C ILE A 50 -11.31 3.55 1.91
N ASN A 51 -10.48 4.56 1.63
CA ASN A 51 -9.98 4.83 0.28
C ASN A 51 -8.63 4.16 0.05
N LEU A 52 -8.66 3.02 -0.64
CA LEU A 52 -7.49 2.29 -1.13
C LEU A 52 -7.24 2.53 -2.63
N ALA A 53 -8.22 3.11 -3.33
CA ALA A 53 -8.15 3.29 -4.77
C ALA A 53 -7.02 4.26 -5.15
N ALA A 54 -6.12 3.81 -6.00
CA ALA A 54 -5.00 4.61 -6.50
C ALA A 54 -4.32 3.93 -7.69
N ILE A 55 -3.70 4.74 -8.55
CA ILE A 55 -2.62 4.27 -9.43
C ILE A 55 -1.34 4.27 -8.60
N VAL A 56 -0.77 3.08 -8.34
CA VAL A 56 0.29 2.89 -7.35
C VAL A 56 1.63 2.56 -8.00
N GLY A 57 2.66 3.29 -7.57
CA GLY A 57 4.04 3.10 -7.99
C GLY A 57 4.47 4.06 -9.10
N ASP A 58 5.75 4.41 -9.08
CA ASP A 58 6.31 5.43 -9.98
C ASP A 58 6.19 5.05 -11.46
N PRO A 59 6.45 3.77 -11.88
CA PRO A 59 6.28 3.38 -13.27
C PRO A 59 4.84 3.54 -13.77
N ALA A 60 3.85 3.07 -13.01
CA ALA A 60 2.45 3.15 -13.39
C ALA A 60 1.94 4.60 -13.48
N CYS A 61 2.33 5.45 -12.52
CA CYS A 61 2.01 6.88 -12.56
C CYS A 61 2.71 7.61 -13.72
N GLY A 62 3.95 7.22 -14.04
CA GLY A 62 4.69 7.79 -15.18
C GLY A 62 4.08 7.43 -16.53
N LEU A 63 3.47 6.24 -16.66
CA LEU A 63 2.77 5.81 -17.88
C LEU A 63 1.44 6.54 -18.10
N LYS A 64 0.74 6.92 -17.03
CA LYS A 64 -0.59 7.56 -17.08
C LYS A 64 -0.63 8.76 -16.11
N PRO A 65 0.16 9.82 -16.35
CA PRO A 65 0.34 10.89 -15.35
C PRO A 65 -0.94 11.64 -15.03
N GLU A 66 -1.74 12.01 -16.03
CA GLU A 66 -3.01 12.72 -15.83
C GLU A 66 -4.01 11.86 -15.05
N LYS A 67 -4.15 10.57 -15.44
CA LYS A 67 -5.04 9.64 -14.73
C LYS A 67 -4.55 9.38 -13.30
N ALA A 68 -3.24 9.37 -13.08
CA ALA A 68 -2.69 9.23 -11.73
C ALA A 68 -3.07 10.41 -10.82
N VAL A 69 -3.05 11.64 -11.31
CA VAL A 69 -3.50 12.81 -10.56
C VAL A 69 -5.01 12.76 -10.35
N GLU A 70 -5.78 12.49 -11.40
CA GLU A 70 -7.24 12.38 -11.35
C GLU A 70 -7.71 11.36 -10.29
N VAL A 71 -7.13 10.14 -10.29
CA VAL A 71 -7.50 9.07 -9.35
C VAL A 71 -6.97 9.34 -7.95
N ASN A 72 -5.65 9.63 -7.85
CA ASN A 72 -4.98 9.68 -6.54
C ASN A 72 -5.31 10.95 -5.76
N TYR A 73 -5.67 12.03 -6.44
CA TYR A 73 -5.96 13.32 -5.82
C TYR A 73 -7.41 13.76 -6.06
N ASP A 74 -7.82 14.08 -7.28
CA ASP A 74 -9.12 14.72 -7.54
C ASP A 74 -10.29 13.85 -7.06
N ALA A 75 -10.33 12.57 -7.46
CA ALA A 75 -11.37 11.65 -7.04
C ALA A 75 -11.31 11.36 -5.53
N THR A 76 -10.10 11.29 -4.94
CA THR A 76 -9.93 11.13 -3.50
C THR A 76 -10.57 12.29 -2.72
N ILE A 77 -10.35 13.55 -3.17
CA ILE A 77 -10.93 14.73 -2.52
C ILE A 77 -12.44 14.76 -2.70
N LYS A 78 -12.92 14.45 -3.90
CA LYS A 78 -14.36 14.39 -4.19
C LYS A 78 -15.08 13.34 -3.31
N LEU A 79 -14.51 12.18 -3.11
CA LEU A 79 -15.01 11.16 -2.19
C LEU A 79 -15.01 11.64 -0.73
N ALA A 80 -13.95 12.32 -0.31
CA ALA A 80 -13.87 12.84 1.05
C ALA A 80 -14.88 13.98 1.31
N GLU A 81 -15.13 14.84 0.31
CA GLU A 81 -16.19 15.86 0.37
C GLU A 81 -17.58 15.22 0.46
N LEU A 82 -17.82 14.13 -0.29
CA LEU A 82 -19.06 13.36 -0.17
C LEU A 82 -19.21 12.80 1.25
N MET A 83 -18.15 12.24 1.82
CA MET A 83 -18.18 11.68 3.18
C MET A 83 -18.32 12.74 4.27
N LEU A 84 -17.74 13.92 4.07
CA LEU A 84 -17.97 15.06 4.99
C LEU A 84 -19.46 15.43 5.11
N ASN A 85 -20.23 15.30 4.01
CA ASN A 85 -21.65 15.60 3.98
C ASN A 85 -22.53 14.42 4.48
N LYS A 86 -21.95 13.25 4.76
CA LYS A 86 -22.67 12.04 5.21
C LYS A 86 -22.58 11.77 6.71
N ASP A 87 -21.83 12.58 7.46
CA ASP A 87 -21.64 12.41 8.91
C ASP A 87 -21.14 11.01 9.29
N ILE A 88 -20.07 10.58 8.62
CA ILE A 88 -19.44 9.28 8.86
C ILE A 88 -18.61 9.27 10.14
N ASP A 89 -18.33 8.09 10.69
CA ASP A 89 -17.46 7.91 11.87
C ASP A 89 -15.98 8.10 11.56
N LEU A 90 -15.52 7.63 10.38
CA LEU A 90 -14.11 7.72 10.00
C LEU A 90 -13.89 7.58 8.48
N PHE A 91 -13.09 8.48 7.92
CA PHE A 91 -12.51 8.36 6.59
C PHE A 91 -11.05 7.91 6.70
N ILE A 92 -10.68 6.76 6.13
CA ILE A 92 -9.30 6.27 6.14
C ILE A 92 -8.71 6.43 4.74
N LEU A 93 -7.59 7.19 4.64
CA LEU A 93 -6.81 7.30 3.41
C LEU A 93 -5.58 6.38 3.46
N ALA A 94 -5.44 5.50 2.48
CA ALA A 94 -4.18 4.80 2.23
C ALA A 94 -3.18 5.75 1.55
N SER A 95 -2.20 6.20 2.30
CA SER A 95 -1.04 6.95 1.83
C SER A 95 0.21 6.07 1.83
N THR A 96 1.39 6.65 1.76
CA THR A 96 2.65 5.93 1.54
C THR A 96 3.83 6.63 2.22
N CYS A 97 4.79 5.86 2.72
CA CYS A 97 6.08 6.40 3.15
C CYS A 97 6.93 6.93 1.97
N SER A 98 6.57 6.64 0.71
CA SER A 98 7.25 7.23 -0.46
C SER A 98 7.15 8.75 -0.52
N ILE A 99 6.25 9.37 0.23
CA ILE A 99 6.18 10.84 0.37
C ILE A 99 7.46 11.43 0.96
N TYR A 100 8.20 10.67 1.76
CA TYR A 100 9.44 11.15 2.38
C TYR A 100 10.57 11.34 1.37
N GLY A 101 10.56 10.60 0.25
CA GLY A 101 11.46 10.75 -0.88
C GLY A 101 12.93 10.60 -0.51
N LYS A 102 13.74 11.61 -0.86
CA LYS A 102 15.15 11.71 -0.47
C LYS A 102 15.26 12.62 0.75
N ASN A 103 15.66 12.06 1.88
CA ASN A 103 15.76 12.80 3.12
C ASN A 103 17.03 12.43 3.89
N GLU A 104 17.69 13.43 4.47
CA GLU A 104 18.94 13.27 5.22
C GLU A 104 18.69 12.95 6.72
N ILE A 105 17.43 13.06 7.18
CA ILE A 105 17.07 12.73 8.55
C ILE A 105 17.18 11.22 8.73
N PRO A 106 17.93 10.73 9.73
CA PRO A 106 18.21 9.30 9.89
C PRO A 106 16.96 8.45 10.14
N LEU A 107 15.95 9.00 10.83
CA LEU A 107 14.70 8.33 11.15
C LEU A 107 13.53 9.30 11.01
N LEU A 108 12.70 9.09 10.00
CA LEU A 108 11.58 9.96 9.64
C LEU A 108 10.33 9.59 10.42
N ASN A 109 9.56 10.59 10.82
CA ASN A 109 8.30 10.42 11.51
C ASN A 109 7.17 11.24 10.83
N GLU A 110 5.99 11.21 11.38
CA GLU A 110 4.81 11.85 10.82
C GLU A 110 4.90 13.38 10.77
N GLU A 111 5.74 14.00 11.62
CA GLU A 111 6.00 15.43 11.65
C GLU A 111 6.99 15.87 10.56
N THR A 112 7.71 14.92 9.98
CA THR A 112 8.69 15.21 8.93
C THR A 112 7.96 15.61 7.65
N GLU A 113 8.35 16.74 7.09
CA GLU A 113 7.82 17.20 5.81
C GLU A 113 8.18 16.25 4.67
N GLY A 114 7.19 15.89 3.86
CA GLY A 114 7.38 15.05 2.69
C GLY A 114 8.17 15.79 1.60
N LYS A 115 9.19 15.12 1.04
CA LYS A 115 10.00 15.58 -0.11
C LYS A 115 9.98 14.54 -1.22
N PRO A 116 8.79 14.23 -1.79
CA PRO A 116 8.66 13.18 -2.79
C PRO A 116 9.46 13.51 -4.05
N VAL A 117 10.02 12.47 -4.65
CA VAL A 117 10.81 12.56 -5.89
C VAL A 117 10.07 12.02 -7.12
N SER A 118 8.82 11.62 -6.95
CA SER A 118 8.01 11.02 -8.00
C SER A 118 6.59 11.56 -8.03
N LEU A 119 5.93 11.43 -9.20
CA LEU A 119 4.52 11.82 -9.35
C LEU A 119 3.61 11.07 -8.38
N TYR A 120 3.87 9.78 -8.14
CA TYR A 120 3.13 9.00 -7.15
C TYR A 120 3.22 9.64 -5.75
N GLY A 121 4.42 9.91 -5.28
CA GLY A 121 4.62 10.54 -3.98
C GLY A 121 3.95 11.93 -3.89
N TRP A 122 4.08 12.76 -4.93
CA TRP A 122 3.44 14.08 -4.99
C TRP A 122 1.92 13.99 -4.96
N SER A 123 1.32 13.08 -5.73
CA SER A 123 -0.14 12.90 -5.74
C SER A 123 -0.69 12.52 -4.36
N LYS A 124 0.06 11.68 -3.60
CA LYS A 124 -0.32 11.31 -2.23
C LYS A 124 -0.13 12.48 -1.25
N VAL A 125 0.94 13.28 -1.36
CA VAL A 125 1.11 14.51 -0.54
C VAL A 125 -0.05 15.48 -0.76
N LEU A 126 -0.48 15.68 -2.02
CA LEU A 126 -1.61 16.53 -2.33
C LEU A 126 -2.91 16.00 -1.73
N ALA A 127 -3.15 14.68 -1.83
CA ALA A 127 -4.31 14.03 -1.22
C ALA A 127 -4.31 14.22 0.31
N GLU A 128 -3.19 13.96 1.00
CA GLU A 128 -3.08 14.20 2.44
C GLU A 128 -3.39 15.65 2.83
N LYS A 129 -2.85 16.63 2.10
CA LYS A 129 -3.14 18.05 2.34
C LYS A 129 -4.62 18.38 2.16
N GLY A 130 -5.26 17.81 1.13
CA GLY A 130 -6.68 17.99 0.88
C GLY A 130 -7.54 17.38 2.00
N ILE A 131 -7.25 16.15 2.43
CA ILE A 131 -7.94 15.48 3.54
C ILE A 131 -7.79 16.27 4.84
N LYS A 132 -6.61 16.79 5.16
CA LYS A 132 -6.39 17.64 6.35
C LYS A 132 -7.27 18.90 6.33
N ARG A 133 -7.36 19.58 5.16
CA ARG A 133 -8.24 20.75 5.00
C ARG A 133 -9.72 20.40 5.19
N LEU A 134 -10.15 19.21 4.77
CA LEU A 134 -11.51 18.73 5.02
C LEU A 134 -11.69 18.34 6.49
N GLY A 135 -10.65 17.86 7.15
CA GLY A 135 -10.62 17.65 8.60
C GLY A 135 -10.87 18.94 9.40
N GLU A 136 -10.29 20.07 8.95
CA GLU A 136 -10.55 21.40 9.54
C GLU A 136 -12.04 21.83 9.38
N LYS A 137 -12.74 21.25 8.40
CA LYS A 137 -14.17 21.45 8.16
C LYS A 137 -15.07 20.42 8.85
N GLY A 138 -14.48 19.46 9.57
CA GLY A 138 -15.21 18.46 10.35
C GLY A 138 -15.16 17.02 9.82
N LEU A 139 -14.45 16.72 8.71
CA LEU A 139 -14.27 15.34 8.27
C LEU A 139 -13.47 14.54 9.32
N PRO A 140 -14.03 13.48 9.92
CA PRO A 140 -13.28 12.60 10.79
C PRO A 140 -12.35 11.73 9.92
N PHE A 141 -11.05 11.99 9.93
CA PHE A 141 -10.10 11.27 9.07
C PHE A 141 -9.00 10.55 9.83
N SER A 142 -8.43 9.53 9.19
CA SER A 142 -7.12 8.96 9.53
C SER A 142 -6.33 8.71 8.25
N ILE A 143 -5.04 8.98 8.26
CA ILE A 143 -4.15 8.75 7.13
C ILE A 143 -3.11 7.70 7.52
N LEU A 144 -3.03 6.62 6.74
CA LEU A 144 -2.04 5.56 6.93
C LEU A 144 -0.95 5.68 5.86
N ARG A 145 0.24 6.15 6.24
CA ARG A 145 1.44 6.15 5.39
C ARG A 145 2.09 4.78 5.46
N TYR A 146 1.73 3.91 4.53
CA TYR A 146 2.25 2.55 4.52
C TYR A 146 3.71 2.48 4.10
N ALA A 147 4.47 1.62 4.79
CA ALA A 147 5.75 1.11 4.33
C ALA A 147 5.58 0.33 3.00
N THR A 148 6.67 -0.06 2.35
CA THR A 148 6.64 -0.82 1.10
C THR A 148 5.95 -2.16 1.32
N ALA A 149 4.85 -2.39 0.63
CA ALA A 149 4.03 -3.59 0.76
C ALA A 149 4.77 -4.84 0.29
N HIS A 150 4.58 -5.95 0.98
CA HIS A 150 4.97 -7.28 0.56
C HIS A 150 3.97 -8.34 1.05
N GLY A 151 4.15 -9.59 0.61
CA GLY A 151 3.26 -10.69 0.97
C GLY A 151 2.37 -11.13 -0.19
N TYR A 152 1.86 -12.36 -0.07
CA TYR A 152 0.94 -12.91 -1.03
C TYR A 152 -0.46 -12.33 -0.86
N SER A 153 -1.11 -12.09 -2.00
CA SER A 153 -2.52 -11.77 -2.13
C SER A 153 -3.07 -12.47 -3.38
N PHE A 154 -4.37 -12.43 -3.63
CA PHE A 154 -4.94 -12.99 -4.88
C PHE A 154 -4.32 -12.38 -6.14
N ARG A 155 -3.84 -11.13 -6.07
CA ARG A 155 -3.02 -10.49 -7.11
C ARG A 155 -1.69 -10.06 -6.48
N PRO A 156 -0.73 -10.99 -6.28
CA PRO A 156 0.58 -10.62 -5.76
C PRO A 156 1.28 -9.68 -6.75
N ARG A 157 1.91 -8.64 -6.21
CA ARG A 157 2.66 -7.68 -7.02
C ARG A 157 4.12 -8.14 -7.12
N PHE A 158 4.48 -8.80 -8.22
CA PHE A 158 5.86 -9.24 -8.46
C PHE A 158 6.78 -8.14 -9.03
N ASP A 159 6.27 -6.93 -9.21
CA ASP A 159 7.06 -5.73 -9.43
C ASP A 159 7.59 -5.11 -8.11
N LEU A 160 7.13 -5.56 -6.94
CA LEU A 160 7.65 -5.14 -5.64
C LEU A 160 8.81 -6.04 -5.19
N VAL A 161 9.86 -5.43 -4.65
CA VAL A 161 11.17 -6.06 -4.44
C VAL A 161 11.11 -7.35 -3.62
N VAL A 162 10.42 -7.37 -2.47
CA VAL A 162 10.35 -8.57 -1.62
C VAL A 162 9.63 -9.71 -2.34
N ASN A 163 8.48 -9.43 -2.96
CA ASN A 163 7.70 -10.42 -3.71
C ASN A 163 8.48 -10.93 -4.95
N ASN A 164 9.17 -10.02 -5.65
CA ASN A 164 10.02 -10.36 -6.78
C ASN A 164 11.15 -11.29 -6.36
N PHE A 165 11.87 -10.94 -5.31
CA PHE A 165 12.99 -11.72 -4.82
C PHE A 165 12.54 -13.09 -4.29
N ALA A 166 11.41 -13.15 -3.57
CA ALA A 166 10.83 -14.42 -3.12
C ALA A 166 10.49 -15.33 -4.30
N LEU A 167 9.77 -14.79 -5.32
CA LEU A 167 9.43 -15.53 -6.53
C LEU A 167 10.67 -16.04 -7.25
N ARG A 168 11.67 -15.15 -7.47
CA ARG A 168 12.91 -15.51 -8.21
C ARG A 168 13.68 -16.60 -7.48
N ALA A 169 13.85 -16.49 -6.17
CA ALA A 169 14.53 -17.49 -5.35
C ALA A 169 13.81 -18.86 -5.42
N LEU A 170 12.48 -18.88 -5.28
CA LEU A 170 11.65 -20.09 -5.35
C LEU A 170 11.62 -20.72 -6.75
N THR A 171 11.92 -19.97 -7.79
CA THR A 171 11.98 -20.46 -9.18
C THR A 171 13.42 -20.62 -9.69
N ASN A 172 14.40 -20.70 -8.79
CA ASN A 172 15.84 -20.87 -9.07
C ASN A 172 16.41 -19.81 -10.02
N MET A 173 15.93 -18.57 -9.93
CA MET A 173 16.46 -17.42 -10.67
C MET A 173 17.35 -16.57 -9.77
N ASP A 174 18.40 -15.98 -10.32
CA ASP A 174 19.27 -15.07 -9.58
C ASP A 174 18.50 -13.83 -9.09
N LEU A 175 18.81 -13.36 -7.89
CA LEU A 175 18.33 -12.07 -7.40
C LEU A 175 19.20 -10.97 -7.98
N THR A 176 18.63 -10.11 -8.80
CA THR A 176 19.32 -8.92 -9.34
C THR A 176 19.08 -7.74 -8.41
N VAL A 177 20.12 -7.29 -7.73
CA VAL A 177 20.09 -6.14 -6.82
C VAL A 177 20.70 -4.94 -7.54
N PHE A 178 19.91 -3.90 -7.70
CA PHE A 178 20.33 -2.61 -8.27
C PHE A 178 20.82 -1.68 -7.15
N GLY A 179 22.11 -1.33 -7.14
CA GLY A 179 22.76 -0.57 -6.08
C GLY A 179 22.85 -1.38 -4.77
N GLY A 180 21.74 -1.46 -4.05
CA GLY A 180 21.57 -2.34 -2.89
C GLY A 180 21.68 -1.66 -1.52
N THR A 181 22.30 -0.49 -1.43
CA THR A 181 22.50 0.25 -0.16
C THR A 181 21.28 1.09 0.25
N GLN A 182 20.38 1.39 -0.70
CA GLN A 182 19.19 2.19 -0.45
C GLN A 182 18.23 1.49 0.51
N ILE A 183 17.84 2.21 1.56
CA ILE A 183 16.96 1.70 2.62
C ILE A 183 15.49 1.97 2.29
N ARG A 184 14.63 1.00 2.61
CA ARG A 184 13.17 1.12 2.57
C ARG A 184 12.57 0.49 3.80
N PRO A 185 11.49 1.07 4.34
CA PRO A 185 10.63 0.38 5.29
C PRO A 185 9.74 -0.63 4.55
N PHE A 186 9.45 -1.76 5.18
CA PHE A 186 8.59 -2.81 4.64
C PHE A 186 7.43 -3.13 5.58
N ILE A 187 6.32 -3.63 5.00
CA ILE A 187 5.15 -4.10 5.74
C ILE A 187 4.44 -5.22 4.96
N HIS A 188 4.08 -6.28 5.67
CA HIS A 188 3.29 -7.35 5.07
C HIS A 188 1.85 -6.91 4.81
N VAL A 189 1.23 -7.35 3.69
CA VAL A 189 -0.13 -6.95 3.30
C VAL A 189 -1.19 -7.31 4.36
N LYS A 190 -1.01 -8.41 5.09
CA LYS A 190 -1.90 -8.78 6.21
C LYS A 190 -1.82 -7.76 7.35
N ASP A 191 -0.63 -7.22 7.64
CA ASP A 191 -0.46 -6.18 8.64
C ASP A 191 -0.97 -4.81 8.15
N MET A 192 -0.96 -4.54 6.83
CA MET A 192 -1.63 -3.36 6.27
C MET A 192 -3.14 -3.39 6.57
N CYS A 193 -3.80 -4.54 6.33
CA CYS A 193 -5.21 -4.73 6.67
C CYS A 193 -5.44 -4.61 8.18
N LYS A 194 -4.54 -5.18 8.99
CA LYS A 194 -4.58 -5.08 10.45
C LYS A 194 -4.51 -3.62 10.92
N ALA A 195 -3.68 -2.77 10.31
CA ALA A 195 -3.59 -1.35 10.67
C ALA A 195 -4.93 -0.62 10.44
N ILE A 196 -5.64 -0.92 9.35
CA ILE A 196 -6.99 -0.40 9.10
C ILE A 196 -7.94 -0.81 10.22
N MET A 197 -7.96 -2.10 10.56
CA MET A 197 -8.82 -2.62 11.63
C MET A 197 -8.52 -1.98 12.99
N TYR A 198 -7.24 -1.67 13.28
CA TYR A 198 -6.86 -0.97 14.51
C TYR A 198 -7.36 0.48 14.52
N CYS A 199 -7.36 1.19 13.38
CA CYS A 199 -8.00 2.51 13.27
C CYS A 199 -9.51 2.42 13.54
N ILE A 200 -10.19 1.45 12.94
CA ILE A 200 -11.64 1.24 13.12
C ILE A 200 -11.97 0.87 14.57
N SER A 201 -11.19 -0.03 15.19
CA SER A 201 -11.43 -0.45 16.58
C SER A 201 -11.06 0.62 17.63
N ASN A 202 -10.36 1.69 17.21
CA ASN A 202 -9.93 2.78 18.09
C ASN A 202 -10.22 4.14 17.44
N ILE A 203 -11.45 4.33 16.93
CA ILE A 203 -11.84 5.51 16.15
C ILE A 203 -11.48 6.81 16.87
N ASP A 204 -11.79 6.95 18.15
CA ASP A 204 -11.51 8.17 18.91
C ASP A 204 -10.03 8.54 19.00
N LYS A 205 -9.15 7.53 18.97
CA LYS A 205 -7.69 7.72 18.94
C LYS A 205 -7.15 7.91 17.53
N ALA A 206 -7.89 7.46 16.51
CA ALA A 206 -7.47 7.51 15.12
C ALA A 206 -7.94 8.79 14.41
N LYS A 207 -9.04 9.41 14.86
CA LYS A 207 -9.60 10.66 14.30
C LYS A 207 -8.57 11.80 14.34
N GLY A 208 -8.39 12.47 13.19
CA GLY A 208 -7.48 13.59 13.02
C GLY A 208 -6.01 13.21 12.91
N GLU A 209 -5.69 11.91 12.83
CA GLU A 209 -4.33 11.43 12.93
C GLU A 209 -3.74 10.96 11.60
N ILE A 210 -2.44 11.16 11.49
CA ILE A 210 -1.58 10.55 10.48
C ILE A 210 -0.68 9.55 11.18
N PHE A 211 -0.59 8.34 10.64
CA PHE A 211 0.29 7.29 11.13
C PHE A 211 1.18 6.74 10.03
N ASN A 212 2.45 6.58 10.30
CA ASN A 212 3.29 5.66 9.57
C ASN A 212 2.88 4.23 9.97
N ALA A 213 2.64 3.36 9.00
CA ALA A 213 2.22 1.98 9.25
C ALA A 213 3.30 1.00 8.77
N GLY A 214 3.92 0.32 9.73
CA GLY A 214 5.03 -0.61 9.52
C GLY A 214 5.72 -0.98 10.84
N ASN A 215 7.01 -1.34 10.75
CA ASN A 215 7.84 -1.69 11.90
C ASN A 215 9.26 -1.16 11.69
N GLU A 216 9.86 -0.53 12.69
CA GLU A 216 11.23 0.00 12.61
C GLU A 216 12.26 -1.10 12.31
N LYS A 217 12.03 -2.33 12.78
CA LYS A 217 12.89 -3.48 12.51
C LYS A 217 12.87 -3.93 11.05
N GLU A 218 11.87 -3.47 10.29
CA GLU A 218 11.70 -3.78 8.87
C GLU A 218 12.21 -2.61 7.96
N ASN A 219 13.05 -1.71 8.48
CA ASN A 219 13.83 -0.77 7.68
C ASN A 219 15.08 -1.50 7.16
N TYR A 220 15.02 -2.03 5.93
CA TYR A 220 16.12 -2.79 5.33
C TYR A 220 16.68 -2.12 4.09
N SER A 221 17.97 -2.27 3.86
CA SER A 221 18.51 -2.03 2.52
C SER A 221 18.06 -3.13 1.56
N ILE A 222 18.03 -2.83 0.26
CA ILE A 222 17.63 -3.82 -0.75
C ILE A 222 18.56 -5.04 -0.74
N LEU A 223 19.85 -4.83 -0.46
CA LEU A 223 20.82 -5.94 -0.29
C LEU A 223 20.50 -6.78 0.96
N GLN A 224 20.08 -6.16 2.07
CA GLN A 224 19.65 -6.92 3.25
C GLN A 224 18.44 -7.80 2.96
N VAL A 225 17.44 -7.28 2.22
CA VAL A 225 16.30 -8.09 1.77
C VAL A 225 16.76 -9.31 0.97
N ALA A 226 17.68 -9.14 0.01
CA ALA A 226 18.23 -10.25 -0.77
C ALA A 226 18.96 -11.28 0.11
N LYS A 227 19.73 -10.82 1.10
CA LYS A 227 20.43 -11.69 2.06
C LYS A 227 19.46 -12.47 2.94
N ILE A 228 18.42 -11.83 3.48
CA ILE A 228 17.38 -12.51 4.27
C ILE A 228 16.73 -13.63 3.45
N ILE A 229 16.40 -13.37 2.18
CA ILE A 229 15.80 -14.39 1.30
C ILE A 229 16.81 -15.53 1.01
N LYS A 230 18.08 -15.20 0.83
CA LYS A 230 19.14 -16.23 0.65
C LYS A 230 19.35 -17.08 1.90
N GLU A 231 19.21 -16.53 3.10
CA GLU A 231 19.24 -17.30 4.36
C GLU A 231 18.08 -18.32 4.44
N ILE A 232 16.92 -17.97 3.88
CA ILE A 232 15.75 -18.86 3.83
C ILE A 232 15.89 -19.90 2.71
N ILE A 233 16.45 -19.49 1.55
CA ILE A 233 16.67 -20.34 0.37
C ILE A 233 18.15 -20.29 0.00
N PRO A 234 19.03 -21.13 0.61
CA PRO A 234 20.49 -21.06 0.46
C PRO A 234 21.01 -21.23 -0.98
N SER A 235 20.25 -21.92 -1.84
CA SER A 235 20.61 -22.09 -3.27
C SER A 235 20.53 -20.80 -4.08
N THR A 236 19.97 -19.73 -3.50
CA THR A 236 19.78 -18.44 -4.17
C THR A 236 21.11 -17.77 -4.47
N ASN A 237 21.32 -17.32 -5.71
CA ASN A 237 22.43 -16.49 -6.11
C ASN A 237 22.04 -15.00 -6.14
N ILE A 238 22.92 -14.12 -5.63
CA ILE A 238 22.71 -12.65 -5.61
C ILE A 238 23.70 -12.02 -6.59
N LYS A 239 23.16 -11.27 -7.56
CA LYS A 239 23.95 -10.45 -8.51
C LYS A 239 23.72 -8.97 -8.19
N ILE A 240 24.79 -8.25 -7.89
CA ILE A 240 24.74 -6.81 -7.61
C ILE A 240 25.13 -6.05 -8.87
N LEU A 241 24.32 -5.09 -9.27
CA LEU A 241 24.59 -4.15 -10.36
C LEU A 241 24.75 -2.76 -9.75
N GLU A 242 25.98 -2.29 -9.64
CA GLU A 242 26.34 -1.07 -8.90
C GLU A 242 26.00 0.23 -9.66
N ASP A 243 25.93 0.18 -10.98
CA ASP A 243 25.78 1.35 -11.85
C ASP A 243 24.37 2.00 -11.81
N ILE A 244 23.40 1.36 -11.16
CA ILE A 244 22.02 1.86 -11.07
C ILE A 244 21.76 2.35 -9.66
N ILE A 245 21.66 3.66 -9.50
CA ILE A 245 21.41 4.32 -8.21
C ILE A 245 19.92 4.67 -8.10
N ASP A 246 19.23 4.10 -7.13
CA ASP A 246 17.92 4.59 -6.67
C ASP A 246 18.16 5.63 -5.56
N GLU A 247 17.93 6.90 -5.88
CA GLU A 247 18.17 8.01 -4.95
C GLU A 247 17.27 7.98 -3.72
N ARG A 248 16.18 7.25 -3.75
CA ARG A 248 15.29 7.11 -2.60
C ARG A 248 15.95 6.22 -1.55
N SER A 249 16.27 6.78 -0.40
CA SER A 249 16.78 6.02 0.75
C SER A 249 16.29 6.70 2.01
N TYR A 250 15.50 5.98 2.81
CA TYR A 250 14.93 6.52 4.03
C TYR A 250 14.51 5.42 5.00
N SER A 251 14.70 5.69 6.29
CA SER A 251 14.18 4.88 7.40
C SER A 251 13.05 5.63 8.08
N VAL A 252 12.05 4.90 8.55
CA VAL A 252 10.83 5.46 9.11
C VAL A 252 10.57 4.92 10.50
N SER A 253 10.17 5.80 11.42
CA SER A 253 9.66 5.44 12.75
C SER A 253 8.17 5.10 12.68
N PHE A 254 7.79 4.08 13.40
CA PHE A 254 6.42 3.61 13.53
C PHE A 254 5.91 3.68 14.97
N ASN A 255 6.63 4.41 15.84
CA ASN A 255 6.32 4.52 17.26
C ASN A 255 4.95 5.14 17.52
N LYS A 256 4.48 6.07 16.65
CA LYS A 256 3.21 6.75 16.86
C LYS A 256 2.03 5.78 16.79
N ILE A 257 1.94 4.96 15.75
CA ILE A 257 0.84 3.98 15.61
C ILE A 257 0.91 2.91 16.71
N GLN A 258 2.12 2.48 17.08
CA GLN A 258 2.32 1.53 18.18
C GLN A 258 1.83 2.10 19.50
N ASN A 259 2.25 3.31 19.86
CA ASN A 259 1.94 3.91 21.17
C ASN A 259 0.46 4.33 21.25
N LYS A 260 -0.12 4.84 20.16
CA LYS A 260 -1.47 5.40 20.19
C LYS A 260 -2.55 4.35 19.99
N LEU A 261 -2.32 3.37 19.11
CA LEU A 261 -3.29 2.33 18.75
C LEU A 261 -2.91 0.94 19.27
N ASN A 262 -1.74 0.75 19.91
CA ASN A 262 -1.18 -0.56 20.26
C ASN A 262 -1.00 -1.48 19.04
N PHE A 263 -0.80 -0.90 17.86
CA PHE A 263 -0.58 -1.67 16.64
C PHE A 263 0.84 -2.21 16.60
N MET A 264 0.96 -3.51 16.33
CA MET A 264 2.24 -4.18 16.07
C MET A 264 2.10 -5.10 14.85
N THR A 265 3.11 -5.11 14.00
CA THR A 265 3.20 -6.06 12.89
C THR A 265 3.41 -7.48 13.42
N SER A 266 2.91 -8.46 12.68
CA SER A 266 2.99 -9.89 13.03
C SER A 266 3.74 -10.71 11.99
N TYR A 267 3.92 -10.17 10.79
CA TYR A 267 4.48 -10.86 9.63
C TYR A 267 5.79 -10.23 9.19
N THR A 268 6.69 -11.04 8.65
CA THR A 268 8.04 -10.69 8.21
C THR A 268 8.27 -11.05 6.74
N ILE A 269 9.45 -10.74 6.19
CA ILE A 269 9.86 -11.19 4.86
C ILE A 269 9.83 -12.72 4.74
N LYS A 270 10.15 -13.45 5.83
CA LYS A 270 10.10 -14.92 5.86
C LYS A 270 8.68 -15.44 5.59
N ASP A 271 7.67 -14.79 6.17
CA ASP A 271 6.27 -15.16 5.95
C ASP A 271 5.88 -14.95 4.49
N THR A 272 6.38 -13.91 3.84
CA THR A 272 6.18 -13.71 2.40
C THR A 272 6.79 -14.84 1.56
N VAL A 273 8.01 -15.28 1.87
CA VAL A 273 8.63 -16.40 1.16
C VAL A 273 7.79 -17.66 1.32
N ASN A 274 7.30 -17.93 2.52
CA ASN A 274 6.42 -19.08 2.80
C ASN A 274 5.08 -18.97 2.06
N ASP A 275 4.39 -17.82 2.16
CA ASP A 275 3.12 -17.56 1.49
C ASP A 275 3.23 -17.72 -0.06
N VAL A 276 4.31 -17.20 -0.67
CA VAL A 276 4.55 -17.33 -2.12
C VAL A 276 4.90 -18.78 -2.49
N SER A 277 5.69 -19.48 -1.66
CA SER A 277 6.01 -20.91 -1.84
C SER A 277 4.74 -21.76 -1.85
N GLU A 278 3.87 -21.56 -0.86
CA GLU A 278 2.59 -22.25 -0.77
C GLU A 278 1.68 -21.95 -1.97
N ALA A 279 1.63 -20.69 -2.41
CA ALA A 279 0.84 -20.28 -3.56
C ALA A 279 1.33 -20.93 -4.87
N ILE A 280 2.65 -21.12 -5.03
CA ILE A 280 3.22 -21.84 -6.19
C ILE A 280 2.86 -23.33 -6.12
N GLN A 281 3.06 -23.96 -4.96
CA GLN A 281 2.78 -25.39 -4.76
C GLN A 281 1.30 -25.74 -4.98
N ASN A 282 0.39 -24.85 -4.56
CA ASN A 282 -1.05 -25.00 -4.72
C ASN A 282 -1.57 -24.49 -6.08
N HIS A 283 -0.68 -24.18 -7.03
CA HIS A 283 -1.04 -23.68 -8.37
C HIS A 283 -1.93 -22.43 -8.38
N LEU A 284 -1.87 -21.61 -7.32
CA LEU A 284 -2.60 -20.34 -7.24
C LEU A 284 -1.96 -19.26 -8.12
N ILE A 285 -0.64 -19.36 -8.36
CA ILE A 285 0.11 -18.54 -9.30
C ILE A 285 0.29 -19.36 -10.58
N LYS A 286 -0.59 -19.14 -11.58
CA LYS A 286 -0.59 -19.93 -12.83
C LYS A 286 0.60 -19.61 -13.73
N ASP A 287 0.89 -18.33 -13.92
CA ASP A 287 2.01 -17.84 -14.71
C ASP A 287 2.64 -16.63 -14.03
N PRO A 288 3.78 -16.82 -13.34
CA PRO A 288 4.45 -15.72 -12.61
C PRO A 288 4.88 -14.54 -13.51
N LYS A 289 5.03 -14.76 -14.82
CA LYS A 289 5.40 -13.72 -15.79
C LYS A 289 4.19 -12.97 -16.36
N SER A 290 2.99 -13.39 -16.03
CA SER A 290 1.77 -12.73 -16.51
C SER A 290 1.77 -11.24 -16.09
N LYS A 291 1.44 -10.36 -17.04
CA LYS A 291 1.25 -8.93 -16.79
C LYS A 291 0.22 -8.64 -15.68
N LEU A 292 -0.64 -9.61 -15.39
CA LEU A 292 -1.61 -9.53 -14.30
C LEU A 292 -0.96 -9.18 -12.94
N TYR A 293 0.27 -9.62 -12.69
CA TYR A 293 0.98 -9.45 -11.42
C TYR A 293 1.91 -8.23 -11.38
N TYR A 294 1.85 -7.37 -12.39
CA TYR A 294 2.72 -6.19 -12.49
C TYR A 294 1.90 -4.93 -12.74
N ASN A 295 2.27 -3.82 -12.12
CA ASN A 295 1.68 -2.49 -12.36
C ASN A 295 2.51 -1.73 -13.41
N ILE A 296 2.57 -2.26 -14.62
CA ILE A 296 3.33 -1.70 -15.76
C ILE A 296 2.47 -1.72 -17.03
#